data_989777893208a4e0d2296cbbc7283a17
#
_entry.id   989777893208a4e0d2296cbbc7283a17
#
_cell.length_a   1.000
_cell.length_b   1.000
_cell.length_c   1.000
_cell.angle_alpha   90.00
_cell.angle_beta   90.00
_cell.angle_gamma   90.00
#
_symmetry.space_group_name_H-M   'P 1'
#
loop_
_entity.id
_entity.type
_entity.pdbx_description
1 polymer ?
#
loop_
_entity_poly.entity_id
_entity_poly.type
_entity_poly.pdbx_seq_one_letter_code
_entity_poly.pdbx_strand_id
1 'polypeptide(L)'
;MKYKFINLFAVFICIMGTLALIPPNKEKWIPLFNGKDLSNWTVKIFHHEVGENYGNTFRAEEGMIKVRYDQYDQFNNRYGHLFFNKPFSHFKLRFDYRFTGIWRADAPSYTKINSGIMYHSQDPKTILKEQDWPISVEMQLLGGLDDGLARQTGNMCSPGTDVVFKGRVDPRHCINSNSKTYYGDQWVHAELIVLGDSLVSHLINGDTVLQYSKPQIGGGVANGYNPALKIDGKLLEKGFIALQSEGQEIDFKNIELLDLSGQYKKK
;
A
#
# COMPACT_ATOMS: atom_id res chain seq x y z
N MET A 1 59.93 -6.48 72.16
CA MET A 1 59.38 -7.05 70.88
C MET A 1 58.36 -6.11 70.35
N LYS A 2 58.66 -5.35 69.27
CA LYS A 2 57.75 -4.35 68.69
C LYS A 2 57.24 -4.92 67.36
N TYR A 3 55.92 -5.20 67.25
CA TYR A 3 55.29 -5.63 66.03
C TYR A 3 54.90 -4.38 65.23
N LYS A 4 55.40 -4.26 64.00
CA LYS A 4 54.95 -3.25 63.00
C LYS A 4 53.75 -3.79 62.23
N PHE A 5 52.64 -3.16 62.35
CA PHE A 5 51.48 -3.38 61.47
C PHE A 5 51.72 -2.68 60.11
N ILE A 6 51.69 -3.47 59.04
CA ILE A 6 51.69 -2.98 57.66
C ILE A 6 50.23 -2.88 57.19
N ASN A 7 49.77 -1.66 57.00
CA ASN A 7 48.45 -1.41 56.39
C ASN A 7 48.55 -1.56 54.86
N LEU A 8 47.88 -2.58 54.33
CA LEU A 8 47.73 -2.81 52.91
C LEU A 8 46.45 -2.01 52.44
N PHE A 9 46.66 -0.88 51.76
CA PHE A 9 45.59 -0.17 51.10
C PHE A 9 45.33 -0.84 49.76
N ALA A 10 44.19 -1.55 49.62
CA ALA A 10 43.72 -2.09 48.35
C ALA A 10 43.00 -0.97 47.60
N VAL A 11 43.61 -0.51 46.49
CA VAL A 11 42.99 0.44 45.57
C VAL A 11 42.05 -0.32 44.65
N PHE A 12 40.72 -0.15 44.83
CA PHE A 12 39.69 -0.67 43.92
C PHE A 12 39.56 0.30 42.75
N ILE A 13 40.13 -0.07 41.60
CA ILE A 13 39.92 0.67 40.35
C ILE A 13 38.57 0.24 39.79
N CYS A 14 37.56 1.11 39.93
CA CYS A 14 36.26 0.95 39.31
C CYS A 14 36.38 1.31 37.84
N ILE A 15 36.48 0.32 36.93
CA ILE A 15 36.40 0.53 35.49
C ILE A 15 34.96 0.77 35.17
N MET A 16 34.55 2.05 35.10
CA MET A 16 33.27 2.44 34.48
C MET A 16 33.38 2.22 32.96
N GLY A 17 32.89 1.07 32.51
CA GLY A 17 32.68 0.81 31.10
C GLY A 17 31.60 1.79 30.56
N THR A 18 32.00 2.78 29.78
CA THR A 18 31.08 3.61 29.01
C THR A 18 30.42 2.71 27.97
N LEU A 19 29.19 2.24 28.25
CA LEU A 19 28.30 1.74 27.18
C LEU A 19 28.07 2.89 26.22
N ALA A 20 28.75 2.86 25.10
CA ALA A 20 28.43 3.75 23.98
C ALA A 20 27.02 3.39 23.51
N LEU A 21 26.04 4.24 23.81
CA LEU A 21 24.71 4.16 23.23
C LEU A 21 24.87 4.35 21.72
N ILE A 22 24.81 3.26 20.96
CA ILE A 22 24.69 3.32 19.49
C ILE A 22 23.40 4.07 19.22
N PRO A 23 23.45 5.27 18.58
CA PRO A 23 22.21 5.99 18.28
C PRO A 23 21.34 5.11 17.39
N PRO A 24 20.03 5.05 17.62
CA PRO A 24 19.13 4.26 16.79
C PRO A 24 19.31 4.70 15.35
N ASN A 25 19.55 3.73 14.48
CA ASN A 25 19.71 3.98 13.03
C ASN A 25 18.42 4.69 12.55
N LYS A 26 18.54 5.98 12.18
CA LYS A 26 17.39 6.77 11.79
C LYS A 26 16.74 6.10 10.57
N GLU A 27 15.51 5.66 10.68
CA GLU A 27 14.73 5.08 9.59
C GLU A 27 14.79 6.01 8.37
N LYS A 28 15.21 5.50 7.22
CA LYS A 28 15.34 6.29 5.99
C LYS A 28 14.10 6.09 5.12
N TRP A 29 13.13 6.95 5.31
CA TRP A 29 11.95 7.03 4.46
C TRP A 29 12.31 7.63 3.09
N ILE A 30 11.78 7.03 2.03
CA ILE A 30 11.96 7.41 0.63
C ILE A 30 10.65 8.01 0.15
N PRO A 31 10.61 9.30 -0.27
CA PRO A 31 9.42 9.85 -0.90
C PRO A 31 9.21 9.17 -2.26
N LEU A 32 8.05 8.56 -2.46
CA LEU A 32 7.67 7.94 -3.74
C LEU A 32 7.17 9.00 -4.73
N PHE A 33 6.65 10.12 -4.23
CA PHE A 33 6.24 11.26 -5.03
C PHE A 33 7.14 12.47 -4.76
N ASN A 34 7.63 13.10 -5.83
CA ASN A 34 8.56 14.24 -5.76
C ASN A 34 7.87 15.59 -5.56
N GLY A 35 6.52 15.61 -5.49
CA GLY A 35 5.70 16.80 -5.34
C GLY A 35 5.51 17.64 -6.62
N LYS A 36 6.06 17.19 -7.77
CA LYS A 36 6.12 18.00 -9.00
C LYS A 36 5.51 17.31 -10.22
N ASP A 37 5.85 16.04 -10.45
CA ASP A 37 5.48 15.31 -11.66
C ASP A 37 5.37 13.80 -11.40
N LEU A 38 4.87 13.08 -12.39
CA LEU A 38 4.68 11.63 -12.35
C LEU A 38 5.85 10.85 -13.01
N SER A 39 7.04 11.42 -13.14
CA SER A 39 8.17 10.83 -13.86
C SER A 39 8.60 9.46 -13.33
N ASN A 40 8.39 9.18 -12.04
CA ASN A 40 8.69 7.89 -11.40
C ASN A 40 7.50 6.91 -11.41
N TRP A 41 6.46 7.22 -12.18
CA TRP A 41 5.22 6.47 -12.20
C TRP A 41 4.83 6.08 -13.63
N THR A 42 4.11 4.96 -13.76
CA THR A 42 3.55 4.47 -15.02
C THR A 42 2.04 4.31 -14.86
N VAL A 43 1.28 4.96 -15.74
CA VAL A 43 -0.19 4.86 -15.78
C VAL A 43 -0.59 3.61 -16.54
N LYS A 44 -1.64 2.93 -16.08
CA LYS A 44 -2.40 1.95 -16.84
C LYS A 44 -3.89 2.16 -16.56
N ILE A 45 -4.65 2.40 -17.61
CA ILE A 45 -6.10 2.54 -17.56
C ILE A 45 -6.72 1.46 -18.46
N PHE A 46 -7.79 0.83 -18.00
CA PHE A 46 -8.53 -0.17 -18.78
C PHE A 46 -8.96 0.41 -20.13
N HIS A 47 -8.86 -0.36 -21.21
CA HIS A 47 -9.02 0.00 -22.62
C HIS A 47 -7.90 0.87 -23.23
N HIS A 48 -6.85 1.21 -22.47
CA HIS A 48 -5.74 2.05 -22.93
C HIS A 48 -4.41 1.34 -22.81
N GLU A 49 -3.44 1.72 -23.63
CA GLU A 49 -2.09 1.19 -23.58
C GLU A 49 -1.38 1.63 -22.29
N VAL A 50 -0.38 0.85 -21.86
CA VAL A 50 0.47 1.22 -20.71
C VAL A 50 1.20 2.53 -21.00
N GLY A 51 1.14 3.48 -20.08
CA GLY A 51 1.70 4.82 -20.20
C GLY A 51 0.70 5.87 -20.68
N GLU A 52 -0.44 5.47 -21.22
CA GLU A 52 -1.51 6.42 -21.62
C GLU A 52 -2.31 6.88 -20.41
N ASN A 53 -2.22 8.18 -20.12
CA ASN A 53 -3.00 8.83 -19.06
C ASN A 53 -4.28 9.44 -19.65
N TYR A 54 -5.23 8.59 -20.03
CA TYR A 54 -6.48 9.01 -20.66
C TYR A 54 -7.20 10.07 -19.81
N GLY A 55 -7.72 11.12 -20.48
CA GLY A 55 -8.44 12.20 -19.82
C GLY A 55 -7.64 12.88 -18.70
N ASN A 56 -6.30 12.77 -18.73
CA ASN A 56 -5.43 13.30 -17.69
C ASN A 56 -5.89 12.90 -16.27
N THR A 57 -6.23 11.60 -16.12
CA THR A 57 -6.81 11.03 -14.88
C THR A 57 -5.91 11.25 -13.67
N PHE A 58 -4.62 10.90 -13.78
CA PHE A 58 -3.66 11.12 -12.73
C PHE A 58 -2.89 12.41 -12.97
N ARG A 59 -2.86 13.28 -11.97
CA ARG A 59 -2.24 14.61 -12.03
C ARG A 59 -1.30 14.84 -10.86
N ALA A 60 -0.19 15.51 -11.12
CA ALA A 60 0.68 16.07 -10.10
C ALA A 60 0.35 17.55 -9.95
N GLU A 61 -0.42 17.90 -8.94
CA GLU A 61 -0.88 19.29 -8.70
C GLU A 61 -0.82 19.62 -7.22
N GLU A 62 -0.40 20.84 -6.89
CA GLU A 62 -0.35 21.35 -5.49
C GLU A 62 0.43 20.42 -4.53
N GLY A 63 1.49 19.76 -5.02
CA GLY A 63 2.29 18.82 -4.22
C GLY A 63 1.58 17.49 -3.90
N MET A 64 0.50 17.17 -4.61
CA MET A 64 -0.32 15.97 -4.43
C MET A 64 -0.43 15.18 -5.74
N ILE A 65 -0.70 13.89 -5.63
CA ILE A 65 -1.23 13.10 -6.73
C ILE A 65 -2.74 13.16 -6.63
N LYS A 66 -3.39 13.64 -7.69
CA LYS A 66 -4.85 13.79 -7.76
C LYS A 66 -5.43 12.88 -8.83
N VAL A 67 -6.55 12.26 -8.54
CA VAL A 67 -7.37 11.54 -9.52
C VAL A 67 -8.56 12.41 -9.91
N ARG A 68 -8.73 12.67 -11.21
CA ARG A 68 -9.77 13.55 -11.75
C ARG A 68 -10.42 12.94 -12.99
N TYR A 69 -11.68 13.29 -13.21
CA TYR A 69 -12.48 12.79 -14.33
C TYR A 69 -13.18 13.91 -15.15
N ASP A 70 -12.77 15.16 -14.96
CA ASP A 70 -13.35 16.34 -15.65
C ASP A 70 -13.17 16.32 -17.18
N GLN A 71 -12.19 15.52 -17.69
CA GLN A 71 -11.96 15.34 -19.12
C GLN A 71 -12.52 14.03 -19.68
N TYR A 72 -13.36 13.32 -18.90
CA TYR A 72 -14.03 12.12 -19.36
C TYR A 72 -15.38 12.46 -19.99
N ASP A 73 -15.63 11.97 -21.20
CA ASP A 73 -16.95 11.93 -21.81
C ASP A 73 -17.85 10.90 -21.10
N GLN A 74 -17.37 9.66 -20.98
CA GLN A 74 -18.02 8.56 -20.28
C GLN A 74 -16.98 7.79 -19.48
N PHE A 75 -17.37 7.24 -18.31
CA PHE A 75 -16.47 6.42 -17.50
C PHE A 75 -16.13 5.11 -18.22
N ASN A 76 -17.12 4.42 -18.76
CA ASN A 76 -16.98 3.20 -19.55
C ASN A 76 -16.00 2.19 -18.90
N ASN A 77 -16.12 1.97 -17.59
CA ASN A 77 -15.26 1.09 -16.79
C ASN A 77 -13.75 1.38 -16.89
N ARG A 78 -13.36 2.61 -17.21
CA ARG A 78 -11.95 3.02 -17.29
C ARG A 78 -11.31 3.09 -15.90
N TYR A 79 -11.23 1.92 -15.24
CA TYR A 79 -10.45 1.74 -14.02
C TYR A 79 -8.98 1.98 -14.31
N GLY A 80 -8.31 2.67 -13.43
CA GLY A 80 -6.91 3.04 -13.65
C GLY A 80 -6.01 2.78 -12.45
N HIS A 81 -4.74 2.57 -12.75
CA HIS A 81 -3.70 2.32 -11.76
C HIS A 81 -2.45 3.12 -12.12
N LEU A 82 -1.93 3.85 -11.13
CA LEU A 82 -0.68 4.61 -11.23
C LEU A 82 0.42 3.85 -10.49
N PHE A 83 1.27 3.16 -11.22
CA PHE A 83 2.32 2.28 -10.70
C PHE A 83 3.60 3.04 -10.42
N PHE A 84 4.15 2.88 -9.21
CA PHE A 84 5.53 3.31 -8.94
C PHE A 84 6.51 2.39 -9.69
N ASN A 85 7.51 2.96 -10.37
CA ASN A 85 8.36 2.26 -11.34
C ASN A 85 9.39 1.28 -10.74
N LYS A 86 9.27 0.93 -9.47
CA LYS A 86 10.15 -0.01 -8.77
C LYS A 86 9.33 -0.99 -7.92
N PRO A 87 9.58 -2.31 -8.02
CA PRO A 87 8.94 -3.29 -7.16
C PRO A 87 9.63 -3.40 -5.79
N PHE A 88 8.83 -3.76 -4.76
CA PHE A 88 9.30 -3.96 -3.38
C PHE A 88 8.84 -5.31 -2.83
N SER A 89 9.56 -5.84 -1.84
CA SER A 89 9.24 -7.10 -1.15
C SER A 89 8.88 -6.89 0.33
N HIS A 90 9.75 -6.21 1.07
CA HIS A 90 9.59 -5.94 2.49
C HIS A 90 9.65 -4.43 2.69
N PHE A 91 8.56 -3.84 3.15
CA PHE A 91 8.47 -2.39 3.26
C PHE A 91 7.39 -1.94 4.26
N LYS A 92 7.50 -0.69 4.71
CA LYS A 92 6.38 0.09 5.24
C LYS A 92 6.08 1.18 4.22
N LEU A 93 4.84 1.33 3.85
CA LEU A 93 4.33 2.45 3.05
C LEU A 93 3.43 3.29 3.95
N ARG A 94 3.54 4.60 3.88
CA ARG A 94 2.60 5.52 4.53
C ARG A 94 2.17 6.60 3.55
N PHE A 95 0.95 7.05 3.69
CA PHE A 95 0.37 8.11 2.85
C PHE A 95 -0.86 8.70 3.52
N ASP A 96 -1.24 9.89 3.08
CA ASP A 96 -2.52 10.49 3.43
C ASP A 96 -3.40 10.52 2.18
N TYR A 97 -4.68 10.21 2.35
CA TYR A 97 -5.67 10.30 1.28
C TYR A 97 -6.93 11.05 1.74
N ARG A 98 -7.66 11.62 0.79
CA ARG A 98 -9.02 12.12 1.00
C ARG A 98 -9.83 11.98 -0.27
N PHE A 99 -11.07 11.60 -0.12
CA PHE A 99 -12.02 11.66 -1.23
C PHE A 99 -12.46 13.10 -1.45
N THR A 100 -12.58 13.49 -2.72
CA THR A 100 -12.95 14.85 -3.13
C THR A 100 -13.90 14.79 -4.32
N GLY A 101 -14.38 15.94 -4.75
CA GLY A 101 -15.10 16.10 -6.02
C GLY A 101 -16.37 15.26 -6.11
N ILE A 102 -16.70 14.92 -7.34
CA ILE A 102 -17.95 14.25 -7.69
C ILE A 102 -17.65 12.82 -8.15
N TRP A 103 -18.41 11.85 -7.62
CA TRP A 103 -18.42 10.51 -8.18
C TRP A 103 -19.06 10.50 -9.56
N ARG A 104 -18.49 9.77 -10.48
CA ARG A 104 -19.00 9.56 -11.83
C ARG A 104 -20.31 8.76 -11.78
N ALA A 105 -21.45 9.41 -12.03
CA ALA A 105 -22.75 8.76 -11.97
C ALA A 105 -22.95 7.64 -13.02
N ASP A 106 -22.11 7.64 -14.07
CA ASP A 106 -22.05 6.60 -15.10
C ASP A 106 -21.08 5.46 -14.75
N ALA A 107 -20.42 5.51 -13.58
CA ALA A 107 -19.62 4.41 -13.04
C ALA A 107 -20.50 3.44 -12.20
N PRO A 108 -20.08 2.17 -12.06
CA PRO A 108 -20.80 1.22 -11.20
C PRO A 108 -20.93 1.70 -9.75
N SER A 109 -22.07 1.45 -9.11
CA SER A 109 -22.38 1.99 -7.76
C SER A 109 -21.37 1.61 -6.67
N TYR A 110 -20.71 0.46 -6.78
CA TYR A 110 -19.68 0.03 -5.81
C TYR A 110 -18.43 0.91 -5.84
N THR A 111 -18.21 1.70 -6.91
CA THR A 111 -17.08 2.61 -7.07
C THR A 111 -17.27 3.95 -6.33
N LYS A 112 -18.47 4.19 -5.77
CA LYS A 112 -18.76 5.43 -5.05
C LYS A 112 -17.93 5.51 -3.76
N ILE A 113 -17.16 6.59 -3.63
CA ILE A 113 -16.23 6.84 -2.53
C ILE A 113 -15.34 5.60 -2.28
N ASN A 114 -14.72 5.12 -3.36
CA ASN A 114 -13.89 3.92 -3.42
C ASN A 114 -12.61 4.20 -4.21
N SER A 115 -11.51 3.68 -3.70
CA SER A 115 -10.17 3.68 -4.28
C SER A 115 -9.31 2.63 -3.56
N GLY A 116 -8.04 2.50 -3.90
CA GLY A 116 -7.16 1.53 -3.25
C GLY A 116 -5.67 1.74 -3.53
N ILE A 117 -4.87 1.01 -2.77
CA ILE A 117 -3.45 0.84 -3.00
C ILE A 117 -3.20 -0.61 -3.37
N MET A 118 -2.79 -0.85 -4.63
CA MET A 118 -2.35 -2.16 -5.06
C MET A 118 -0.92 -2.40 -4.61
N TYR A 119 -0.61 -3.61 -4.16
CA TYR A 119 0.75 -4.05 -3.84
C TYR A 119 0.94 -5.53 -4.17
N HIS A 120 2.18 -5.98 -4.17
CA HIS A 120 2.54 -7.28 -4.79
C HIS A 120 1.95 -7.43 -6.19
N SER A 121 1.72 -6.30 -6.86
CA SER A 121 1.13 -6.28 -8.18
C SER A 121 2.10 -6.77 -9.24
N GLN A 122 1.53 -7.36 -10.31
CA GLN A 122 2.27 -7.69 -11.53
C GLN A 122 2.99 -6.45 -12.10
N ASP A 123 4.02 -6.67 -12.90
CA ASP A 123 4.71 -5.59 -13.62
C ASP A 123 3.71 -4.89 -14.56
N PRO A 124 3.55 -3.55 -14.47
CA PRO A 124 2.64 -2.81 -15.35
C PRO A 124 2.89 -3.06 -16.84
N LYS A 125 4.12 -3.35 -17.25
CA LYS A 125 4.48 -3.69 -18.63
C LYS A 125 3.86 -4.99 -19.12
N THR A 126 3.39 -5.85 -18.21
CA THR A 126 2.74 -7.13 -18.54
C THR A 126 1.22 -7.04 -18.56
N ILE A 127 0.65 -5.88 -18.20
CA ILE A 127 -0.79 -5.65 -18.18
C ILE A 127 -1.26 -5.41 -19.61
N LEU A 128 -2.19 -6.22 -20.07
CA LEU A 128 -2.74 -6.10 -21.43
C LEU A 128 -3.71 -4.91 -21.49
N LYS A 129 -3.95 -4.40 -22.72
CA LYS A 129 -4.86 -3.29 -22.97
C LYS A 129 -6.23 -3.54 -22.36
N GLU A 130 -6.79 -4.72 -22.63
CA GLU A 130 -8.11 -5.14 -22.16
C GLU A 130 -8.08 -5.90 -20.84
N GLN A 131 -7.06 -5.69 -20.02
CA GLN A 131 -7.03 -6.17 -18.64
C GLN A 131 -7.59 -5.10 -17.71
N ASP A 132 -8.66 -5.45 -16.98
CA ASP A 132 -9.37 -4.52 -16.08
C ASP A 132 -8.59 -4.23 -14.78
N TRP A 133 -8.22 -5.25 -14.04
CA TRP A 133 -7.46 -5.16 -12.79
C TRP A 133 -6.09 -5.82 -12.90
N PRO A 134 -5.04 -5.25 -12.31
CA PRO A 134 -3.78 -5.98 -12.17
C PRO A 134 -3.96 -7.19 -11.25
N ILE A 135 -3.27 -8.29 -11.54
CA ILE A 135 -3.12 -9.37 -10.55
C ILE A 135 -2.33 -8.79 -9.37
N SER A 136 -2.99 -8.59 -8.23
CA SER A 136 -2.44 -7.87 -7.07
C SER A 136 -3.24 -8.14 -5.81
N VAL A 137 -2.72 -7.71 -4.67
CA VAL A 137 -3.51 -7.51 -3.46
C VAL A 137 -3.75 -6.02 -3.29
N GLU A 138 -4.90 -5.65 -2.75
CA GLU A 138 -5.33 -4.27 -2.56
C GLU A 138 -5.58 -3.95 -1.09
N MET A 139 -5.06 -2.82 -0.62
CA MET A 139 -5.58 -2.12 0.55
C MET A 139 -6.67 -1.18 0.07
N GLN A 140 -7.94 -1.63 0.18
CA GLN A 140 -9.09 -0.85 -0.28
C GLN A 140 -9.37 0.34 0.63
N LEU A 141 -9.55 1.50 0.03
CA LEU A 141 -9.88 2.75 0.69
C LEU A 141 -11.36 3.08 0.43
N LEU A 142 -12.13 3.21 1.49
CA LEU A 142 -13.55 3.55 1.41
C LEU A 142 -13.89 4.77 2.26
N GLY A 143 -14.88 5.54 1.84
CA GLY A 143 -15.54 6.56 2.65
C GLY A 143 -17.01 6.25 2.87
N GLY A 144 -17.62 6.83 3.91
CA GLY A 144 -19.04 6.66 4.23
C GLY A 144 -19.95 7.24 3.15
N LEU A 145 -21.12 6.62 2.95
CA LEU A 145 -22.10 7.00 1.94
C LEU A 145 -23.23 7.89 2.50
N ASP A 146 -23.14 8.30 3.76
CA ASP A 146 -24.17 9.07 4.48
C ASP A 146 -25.56 8.36 4.54
N ASP A 147 -25.54 7.03 4.45
CA ASP A 147 -26.72 6.16 4.54
C ASP A 147 -26.95 5.56 5.92
N GLY A 148 -26.13 5.97 6.90
CA GLY A 148 -26.16 5.47 8.27
C GLY A 148 -25.51 4.09 8.48
N LEU A 149 -24.96 3.49 7.43
CA LEU A 149 -24.28 2.21 7.51
C LEU A 149 -22.78 2.37 7.73
N ALA A 150 -22.19 1.44 8.48
CA ALA A 150 -20.75 1.38 8.64
C ALA A 150 -20.08 0.93 7.34
N ARG A 151 -19.03 1.66 6.92
CA ARG A 151 -18.23 1.34 5.74
C ARG A 151 -16.76 1.49 6.09
N GLN A 152 -16.15 0.38 6.50
CA GLN A 152 -14.77 0.32 6.94
C GLN A 152 -13.81 0.62 5.78
N THR A 153 -12.71 1.32 6.08
CA THR A 153 -11.58 1.53 5.16
C THR A 153 -10.38 0.66 5.55
N GLY A 154 -9.40 0.49 4.65
CA GLY A 154 -8.27 -0.41 4.90
C GLY A 154 -8.66 -1.89 4.83
N ASN A 155 -9.70 -2.23 4.10
CA ASN A 155 -10.05 -3.62 3.79
C ASN A 155 -8.96 -4.27 2.93
N MET A 156 -8.92 -5.59 2.86
CA MET A 156 -8.15 -6.32 1.87
C MET A 156 -9.08 -6.76 0.74
N CYS A 157 -8.74 -6.46 -0.52
CA CYS A 157 -9.34 -7.07 -1.70
C CYS A 157 -8.26 -7.75 -2.56
N SER A 158 -8.65 -8.73 -3.35
CA SER A 158 -7.73 -9.68 -3.98
C SER A 158 -8.04 -9.91 -5.46
N PRO A 159 -7.86 -8.90 -6.34
CA PRO A 159 -8.04 -9.12 -7.78
C PRO A 159 -6.98 -10.08 -8.31
N GLY A 160 -7.41 -11.28 -8.77
CA GLY A 160 -6.54 -12.33 -9.30
C GLY A 160 -5.61 -12.98 -8.27
N THR A 161 -5.90 -12.81 -6.97
CA THR A 161 -5.08 -13.32 -5.86
C THR A 161 -5.96 -13.90 -4.75
N ASP A 162 -5.33 -14.59 -3.81
CA ASP A 162 -5.88 -15.05 -2.54
C ASP A 162 -4.91 -14.71 -1.40
N VAL A 163 -5.40 -14.73 -0.17
CA VAL A 163 -4.58 -14.57 1.04
C VAL A 163 -4.94 -15.62 2.08
N VAL A 164 -4.02 -15.88 3.01
CA VAL A 164 -4.32 -16.67 4.20
C VAL A 164 -4.81 -15.75 5.30
N PHE A 165 -6.06 -15.90 5.69
CA PHE A 165 -6.69 -15.18 6.79
C PHE A 165 -7.19 -16.18 7.85
N LYS A 166 -6.88 -15.93 9.13
CA LYS A 166 -7.22 -16.83 10.24
C LYS A 166 -6.78 -18.29 10.00
N GLY A 167 -5.57 -18.46 9.44
CA GLY A 167 -4.91 -19.75 9.26
C GLY A 167 -5.33 -20.57 8.03
N ARG A 168 -6.18 -20.06 7.16
CA ARG A 168 -6.61 -20.74 5.90
C ARG A 168 -6.67 -19.76 4.74
N VAL A 169 -6.56 -20.28 3.53
CA VAL A 169 -6.85 -19.50 2.32
C VAL A 169 -8.30 -19.05 2.36
N ASP A 170 -8.53 -17.75 2.26
CA ASP A 170 -9.86 -17.15 2.33
C ASP A 170 -10.41 -16.94 0.91
N PRO A 171 -11.56 -17.54 0.54
CA PRO A 171 -12.09 -17.45 -0.81
C PRO A 171 -12.80 -16.13 -1.12
N ARG A 172 -12.96 -15.25 -0.13
CA ARG A 172 -13.61 -13.96 -0.32
C ARG A 172 -12.74 -13.02 -1.11
N HIS A 173 -13.32 -12.36 -2.09
CA HIS A 173 -12.62 -11.29 -2.81
C HIS A 173 -12.20 -10.15 -1.88
N CYS A 174 -13.07 -9.74 -0.94
CA CYS A 174 -12.73 -8.72 0.04
C CYS A 174 -12.95 -9.21 1.48
N ILE A 175 -12.03 -8.82 2.38
CA ILE A 175 -12.10 -9.03 3.83
C ILE A 175 -12.16 -7.65 4.49
N ASN A 176 -13.23 -7.40 5.24
CA ASN A 176 -13.39 -6.13 5.94
C ASN A 176 -12.39 -5.98 7.08
N SER A 177 -11.87 -4.79 7.22
CA SER A 177 -11.10 -4.34 8.37
C SER A 177 -12.00 -4.07 9.58
N ASN A 178 -11.42 -3.68 10.70
CA ASN A 178 -12.15 -3.19 11.87
C ASN A 178 -12.02 -1.67 12.04
N SER A 179 -11.70 -0.93 10.99
CA SER A 179 -11.57 0.53 11.04
C SER A 179 -12.92 1.21 11.27
N LYS A 180 -12.85 2.50 11.63
CA LYS A 180 -14.00 3.38 11.59
C LYS A 180 -14.41 3.73 10.16
N THR A 181 -15.62 4.23 9.99
CA THR A 181 -16.07 4.92 8.78
C THR A 181 -15.61 6.38 8.82
N TYR A 182 -15.08 6.86 7.70
CA TYR A 182 -14.66 8.25 7.52
C TYR A 182 -15.57 8.91 6.48
N TYR A 183 -16.02 10.13 6.74
CA TYR A 183 -17.01 10.84 5.93
C TYR A 183 -16.45 12.14 5.35
N GLY A 184 -16.99 12.57 4.21
CA GLY A 184 -16.64 13.82 3.56
C GLY A 184 -15.19 13.83 3.04
N ASP A 185 -14.62 15.03 2.92
CA ASP A 185 -13.30 15.29 2.35
C ASP A 185 -12.15 15.35 3.38
N GLN A 186 -12.33 14.68 4.54
CA GLN A 186 -11.29 14.65 5.58
C GLN A 186 -10.07 13.85 5.15
N TRP A 187 -8.89 14.30 5.57
CA TRP A 187 -7.65 13.53 5.40
C TRP A 187 -7.62 12.33 6.34
N VAL A 188 -7.28 11.19 5.79
CA VAL A 188 -7.08 9.91 6.51
C VAL A 188 -5.66 9.46 6.31
N HIS A 189 -4.94 9.20 7.41
CA HIS A 189 -3.61 8.61 7.37
C HIS A 189 -3.70 7.10 7.27
N ALA A 190 -2.99 6.51 6.31
CA ALA A 190 -2.95 5.07 6.11
C ALA A 190 -1.51 4.56 6.04
N GLU A 191 -1.29 3.38 6.61
CA GLU A 191 -0.01 2.68 6.52
C GLU A 191 -0.24 1.22 6.10
N LEU A 192 0.69 0.71 5.31
CA LEU A 192 0.75 -0.66 4.85
C LEU A 192 2.12 -1.25 5.22
N ILE A 193 2.14 -2.31 6.02
CA ILE A 193 3.36 -3.05 6.35
C ILE A 193 3.31 -4.37 5.60
N VAL A 194 4.31 -4.63 4.77
CA VAL A 194 4.45 -5.85 3.97
C VAL A 194 5.79 -6.48 4.27
N LEU A 195 5.79 -7.72 4.74
CA LEU A 195 6.99 -8.51 5.04
C LEU A 195 7.06 -9.74 4.10
N GLY A 196 7.27 -9.47 2.80
CA GLY A 196 7.18 -10.49 1.76
C GLY A 196 5.81 -11.16 1.77
N ASP A 197 5.80 -12.49 1.80
CA ASP A 197 4.56 -13.29 1.91
C ASP A 197 4.20 -13.64 3.37
N SER A 198 5.05 -13.30 4.35
CA SER A 198 4.91 -13.76 5.73
C SER A 198 3.85 -13.01 6.52
N LEU A 199 3.76 -11.70 6.35
CA LEU A 199 2.81 -10.83 7.06
C LEU A 199 2.47 -9.60 6.24
N VAL A 200 1.20 -9.25 6.22
CA VAL A 200 0.69 -7.96 5.77
C VAL A 200 -0.16 -7.36 6.89
N SER A 201 0.02 -6.06 7.15
CA SER A 201 -0.78 -5.30 8.12
C SER A 201 -1.25 -4.00 7.50
N HIS A 202 -2.54 -3.72 7.60
CA HIS A 202 -3.14 -2.45 7.25
C HIS A 202 -3.36 -1.62 8.52
N LEU A 203 -2.94 -0.36 8.51
CA LEU A 203 -3.13 0.56 9.62
C LEU A 203 -3.88 1.81 9.13
N ILE A 204 -4.79 2.30 9.95
CA ILE A 204 -5.51 3.55 9.73
C ILE A 204 -5.36 4.43 10.96
N ASN A 205 -4.80 5.63 10.79
CA ASN A 205 -4.49 6.58 11.86
C ASN A 205 -3.68 5.95 13.02
N GLY A 206 -2.75 5.04 12.67
CA GLY A 206 -1.86 4.36 13.62
C GLY A 206 -2.43 3.06 14.21
N ASP A 207 -3.72 2.79 14.07
CA ASP A 207 -4.35 1.56 14.55
C ASP A 207 -4.24 0.44 13.51
N THR A 208 -3.74 -0.74 13.91
CA THR A 208 -3.78 -1.93 13.05
C THR A 208 -5.22 -2.41 12.89
N VAL A 209 -5.76 -2.31 11.68
CA VAL A 209 -7.16 -2.62 11.38
C VAL A 209 -7.39 -3.95 10.68
N LEU A 210 -6.34 -4.52 10.07
CA LEU A 210 -6.40 -5.83 9.41
C LEU A 210 -5.01 -6.45 9.31
N GLN A 211 -4.92 -7.78 9.51
CA GLN A 211 -3.68 -8.55 9.29
C GLN A 211 -3.99 -9.87 8.61
N TYR A 212 -3.11 -10.30 7.74
CA TYR A 212 -3.15 -11.57 7.01
C TYR A 212 -1.75 -11.94 6.49
N SER A 213 -1.65 -13.09 5.82
CA SER A 213 -0.37 -13.62 5.32
C SER A 213 -0.55 -14.38 4.01
N LYS A 214 0.58 -14.82 3.45
CA LYS A 214 0.67 -15.67 2.27
C LYS A 214 -0.19 -15.18 1.10
N PRO A 215 -0.02 -13.90 0.69
CA PRO A 215 -0.60 -13.45 -0.57
C PRO A 215 -0.08 -14.35 -1.69
N GLN A 216 -0.98 -14.83 -2.52
CA GLN A 216 -0.68 -15.78 -3.59
C GLN A 216 -1.57 -15.51 -4.80
N ILE A 217 -1.12 -15.90 -5.98
CA ILE A 217 -1.96 -15.88 -7.18
C ILE A 217 -3.11 -16.88 -6.97
N GLY A 218 -4.34 -16.47 -7.28
CA GLY A 218 -5.55 -17.27 -7.07
C GLY A 218 -6.80 -16.46 -7.36
N GLY A 219 -7.94 -16.88 -6.82
CA GLY A 219 -9.20 -16.14 -6.89
C GLY A 219 -9.65 -15.74 -8.30
N GLY A 220 -10.61 -14.83 -8.32
CA GLY A 220 -11.19 -14.23 -9.54
C GLY A 220 -11.01 -12.72 -9.62
N VAL A 221 -12.01 -12.04 -10.17
CA VAL A 221 -12.19 -10.59 -10.29
C VAL A 221 -11.28 -9.93 -11.35
N ALA A 222 -9.97 -10.19 -11.42
CA ALA A 222 -9.16 -9.72 -12.53
C ALA A 222 -9.50 -10.48 -13.83
N ASN A 223 -9.69 -9.76 -14.93
CA ASN A 223 -10.01 -10.33 -16.24
C ASN A 223 -9.12 -9.74 -17.34
N GLY A 224 -9.03 -10.41 -18.48
CA GLY A 224 -8.26 -9.95 -19.64
C GLY A 224 -6.74 -10.04 -19.47
N TYR A 225 -6.25 -10.71 -18.43
CA TYR A 225 -4.82 -10.89 -18.17
C TYR A 225 -4.19 -11.94 -19.09
N ASN A 226 -2.87 -11.92 -19.21
CA ASN A 226 -2.12 -12.99 -19.86
C ASN A 226 -2.22 -14.28 -19.00
N PRO A 227 -2.81 -15.38 -19.50
CA PRO A 227 -2.98 -16.63 -18.73
C PRO A 227 -1.68 -17.21 -18.17
N ALA A 228 -0.53 -16.96 -18.82
CA ALA A 228 0.76 -17.43 -18.36
C ALA A 228 1.19 -16.81 -16.99
N LEU A 229 0.59 -15.70 -16.59
CA LEU A 229 0.84 -15.04 -15.29
C LEU A 229 -0.05 -15.58 -14.17
N LYS A 230 -1.17 -16.24 -14.49
CA LYS A 230 -2.16 -16.73 -13.53
C LYS A 230 -1.82 -18.16 -13.09
N ILE A 231 -0.76 -18.29 -12.27
CA ILE A 231 -0.30 -19.58 -11.71
C ILE A 231 -0.81 -19.67 -10.29
N ASP A 232 -2.00 -20.25 -10.10
CA ASP A 232 -2.68 -20.32 -8.82
C ASP A 232 -1.83 -21.06 -7.76
N GLY A 233 -1.84 -20.52 -6.53
CA GLY A 233 -1.02 -20.99 -5.42
C GLY A 233 0.43 -20.46 -5.40
N LYS A 234 0.88 -19.73 -6.42
CA LYS A 234 2.19 -19.10 -6.41
C LYS A 234 2.21 -17.94 -5.42
N LEU A 235 3.05 -18.04 -4.39
CA LEU A 235 3.24 -16.99 -3.40
C LEU A 235 3.77 -15.69 -4.02
N LEU A 236 3.30 -14.56 -3.51
CA LEU A 236 3.69 -13.23 -3.91
C LEU A 236 4.65 -12.64 -2.87
N GLU A 237 5.94 -12.76 -3.11
CA GLU A 237 6.99 -12.26 -2.21
C GLU A 237 7.42 -10.83 -2.55
N LYS A 238 7.10 -10.34 -3.75
CA LYS A 238 7.54 -9.06 -4.32
C LYS A 238 6.61 -8.61 -5.44
N GLY A 239 6.41 -7.31 -5.58
CA GLY A 239 5.65 -6.75 -6.70
C GLY A 239 5.65 -5.22 -6.69
N PHE A 240 4.89 -4.65 -7.61
CA PHE A 240 4.75 -3.22 -7.77
C PHE A 240 3.68 -2.66 -6.82
N ILE A 241 3.76 -1.37 -6.54
CA ILE A 241 2.77 -0.60 -5.78
C ILE A 241 2.06 0.32 -6.75
N ALA A 242 0.73 0.41 -6.67
CA ALA A 242 -0.04 1.35 -7.47
C ALA A 242 -1.14 2.05 -6.68
N LEU A 243 -1.44 3.29 -7.05
CA LEU A 243 -2.62 4.04 -6.61
C LEU A 243 -3.74 3.77 -7.60
N GLN A 244 -4.96 3.55 -7.10
CA GLN A 244 -6.11 3.21 -7.93
C GLN A 244 -6.96 4.44 -8.28
N SER A 245 -7.56 4.46 -9.47
CA SER A 245 -8.65 5.33 -9.89
C SER A 245 -9.86 4.49 -10.29
N GLU A 246 -11.01 4.73 -9.65
CA GLU A 246 -12.18 3.85 -9.77
C GLU A 246 -13.51 4.62 -9.95
N GLY A 247 -13.48 5.83 -10.50
CA GLY A 247 -14.69 6.64 -10.78
C GLY A 247 -15.04 7.65 -9.69
N GLN A 248 -14.36 7.63 -8.53
CA GLN A 248 -14.42 8.67 -7.51
C GLN A 248 -13.14 9.50 -7.51
N GLU A 249 -13.24 10.81 -7.42
CA GLU A 249 -12.09 11.69 -7.26
C GLU A 249 -11.45 11.52 -5.89
N ILE A 250 -10.12 11.47 -5.86
CA ILE A 250 -9.33 11.29 -4.64
C ILE A 250 -8.00 12.03 -4.75
N ASP A 251 -7.50 12.54 -3.64
CA ASP A 251 -6.18 13.14 -3.50
C ASP A 251 -5.29 12.27 -2.62
N PHE A 252 -4.00 12.16 -2.98
CA PHE A 252 -2.95 11.49 -2.21
C PHE A 252 -1.79 12.43 -1.96
N LYS A 253 -1.26 12.43 -0.74
CA LYS A 253 -0.03 13.17 -0.37
C LYS A 253 0.82 12.39 0.62
N ASN A 254 2.03 12.89 0.92
CA ASN A 254 2.94 12.31 1.90
C ASN A 254 3.22 10.81 1.65
N ILE A 255 3.33 10.43 0.36
CA ILE A 255 3.53 9.03 -0.05
C ILE A 255 5.01 8.70 0.17
N GLU A 256 5.31 7.95 1.23
CA GLU A 256 6.67 7.61 1.63
C GLU A 256 6.80 6.11 1.92
N LEU A 257 7.95 5.55 1.59
CA LEU A 257 8.26 4.13 1.77
C LEU A 257 9.56 3.96 2.57
N LEU A 258 9.53 3.07 3.54
CA LEU A 258 10.69 2.54 4.23
C LEU A 258 11.00 1.14 3.68
N ASP A 259 12.09 1.01 2.93
CA ASP A 259 12.53 -0.29 2.38
C ASP A 259 13.20 -1.13 3.48
N LEU A 260 12.57 -2.24 3.82
CA LEU A 260 13.04 -3.18 4.84
C LEU A 260 13.79 -4.39 4.25
N SER A 261 13.91 -4.49 2.93
CA SER A 261 14.49 -5.68 2.25
C SER A 261 15.91 -6.02 2.72
N GLY A 262 16.68 -5.00 3.14
CA GLY A 262 18.00 -5.19 3.71
C GLY A 262 18.03 -5.97 5.04
N GLN A 263 16.93 -5.93 5.81
CA GLN A 263 16.82 -6.60 7.13
C GLN A 263 16.38 -8.06 6.97
N TYR A 264 15.78 -8.43 5.83
CA TYR A 264 15.20 -9.75 5.53
C TYR A 264 15.97 -10.51 4.44
N LYS A 265 17.24 -10.18 4.19
CA LYS A 265 18.06 -10.98 3.27
C LYS A 265 18.14 -12.41 3.79
N LYS A 266 17.64 -13.37 3.01
CA LYS A 266 17.84 -14.81 3.31
C LYS A 266 19.35 -15.04 3.44
N LYS A 267 19.78 -15.57 4.58
CA LYS A 267 21.15 -16.03 4.82
C LYS A 267 21.45 -17.24 3.95
#